data_4a8e009ec25132604df559157c4cdf4d
#
_entry.id   4a8e009ec25132604df559157c4cdf4d
#
_cell.length_a   1.000
_cell.length_b   1.000
_cell.length_c   1.000
_cell.angle_alpha   90.00
_cell.angle_beta   90.00
_cell.angle_gamma   90.00
#
_symmetry.space_group_name_H-M   'P 1'
#
loop_
_entity.id
_entity.type
_entity.pdbx_description
1 polymer ?
#
loop_
_entity_poly.entity_id
_entity_poly.type
_entity_poly.pdbx_seq_one_letter_code
_entity_poly.pdbx_strand_id
1 'polypeptide(L)'
;MSVKAGRTKRAAQIAGLILIGGPLVFLLSAWIGSSIPRNSDWQETADGVEIFVGTNGIHTEIVMPIATDVIDWRGRFPIGDITAAQRPYTHVAVSWGEKEFFLQTPTWGDLSPGVALNAVTGGSGVLHIAWYVRPAPSDDFRPLRITRDQYASLAAQITAQLAPEDTGQSYPGYSRNDVFYDAVGTYHLGNTCNQWTSDRLAAAGIKTGLWTPLPGGVMKWVNALPHAAALPRAPHAPDAPDR
;
A
#
# COMPACT_ATOMS: atom_id res chain seq x y z
N MET A 1 37.65 -24.75 31.37
CA MET A 1 36.90 -24.87 30.09
C MET A 1 35.38 -24.78 30.20
N SER A 2 34.77 -25.02 31.38
CA SER A 2 33.29 -25.12 31.58
C SER A 2 32.53 -23.78 31.47
N VAL A 3 33.07 -22.64 31.92
CA VAL A 3 32.37 -21.35 31.99
C VAL A 3 32.12 -20.74 30.57
N LYS A 4 33.05 -20.92 29.61
CA LYS A 4 32.87 -20.44 28.22
C LYS A 4 31.75 -21.18 27.49
N ALA A 5 31.61 -22.50 27.69
CA ALA A 5 30.57 -23.32 27.08
C ALA A 5 29.15 -22.95 27.57
N GLY A 6 29.01 -22.52 28.84
CA GLY A 6 27.74 -22.05 29.39
C GLY A 6 27.30 -20.69 28.81
N ARG A 7 28.28 -19.77 28.58
CA ARG A 7 28.00 -18.46 28.03
C ARG A 7 27.59 -18.54 26.53
N THR A 8 28.22 -19.41 25.75
CA THR A 8 27.85 -19.62 24.34
C THR A 8 26.48 -20.27 24.19
N LYS A 9 26.12 -21.25 25.05
CA LYS A 9 24.76 -21.82 25.04
C LYS A 9 23.68 -20.80 25.40
N ARG A 10 23.92 -19.96 26.39
CA ARG A 10 23.01 -18.88 26.78
C ARG A 10 22.87 -17.83 25.67
N ALA A 11 23.95 -17.43 25.03
CA ALA A 11 23.92 -16.50 23.90
C ALA A 11 23.13 -17.09 22.72
N ALA A 12 23.33 -18.35 22.39
CA ALA A 12 22.59 -19.04 21.33
C ALA A 12 21.07 -19.15 21.66
N GLN A 13 20.73 -19.43 22.92
CA GLN A 13 19.34 -19.46 23.37
C GLN A 13 18.68 -18.06 23.26
N ILE A 14 19.36 -17.00 23.69
CA ILE A 14 18.85 -15.64 23.59
C ILE A 14 18.69 -15.23 22.13
N ALA A 15 19.68 -15.54 21.27
CA ALA A 15 19.58 -15.28 19.83
C ALA A 15 18.40 -16.04 19.19
N GLY A 16 18.20 -17.30 19.54
CA GLY A 16 17.04 -18.10 19.09
C GLY A 16 15.70 -17.52 19.55
N LEU A 17 15.62 -17.06 20.81
CA LEU A 17 14.42 -16.39 21.34
C LEU A 17 14.12 -15.08 20.62
N ILE A 18 15.13 -14.30 20.26
CA ILE A 18 14.96 -13.05 19.52
C ILE A 18 14.52 -13.35 18.08
N LEU A 19 15.17 -14.31 17.42
CA LEU A 19 14.89 -14.66 16.02
C LEU A 19 13.50 -15.24 15.79
N ILE A 20 12.96 -15.98 16.75
CA ILE A 20 11.64 -16.62 16.64
C ILE A 20 10.59 -15.80 17.40
N GLY A 21 10.91 -15.37 18.62
CA GLY A 21 9.99 -14.63 19.47
C GLY A 21 9.65 -13.25 18.92
N GLY A 22 10.61 -12.53 18.35
CA GLY A 22 10.40 -11.21 17.76
C GLY A 22 9.33 -11.22 16.67
N PRO A 23 9.48 -12.04 15.61
CA PRO A 23 8.44 -12.18 14.57
C PRO A 23 7.09 -12.62 15.11
N LEU A 24 7.04 -13.55 16.06
CA LEU A 24 5.78 -14.00 16.67
C LEU A 24 5.07 -12.87 17.42
N VAL A 25 5.80 -12.10 18.22
CA VAL A 25 5.26 -10.93 18.93
C VAL A 25 4.77 -9.88 17.92
N PHE A 26 5.54 -9.62 16.86
CA PHE A 26 5.12 -8.70 15.80
C PHE A 26 3.80 -9.15 15.14
N LEU A 27 3.72 -10.41 14.71
CA LEU A 27 2.52 -10.96 14.05
C LEU A 27 1.30 -10.96 14.97
N LEU A 28 1.47 -11.33 16.25
CA LEU A 28 0.40 -11.29 17.23
C LEU A 28 -0.06 -9.85 17.49
N SER A 29 0.87 -8.92 17.64
CA SER A 29 0.55 -7.49 17.82
C SER A 29 -0.15 -6.91 16.59
N ALA A 30 0.29 -7.27 15.39
CA ALA A 30 -0.35 -6.87 14.14
C ALA A 30 -1.78 -7.43 14.03
N TRP A 31 -1.99 -8.68 14.42
CA TRP A 31 -3.32 -9.30 14.44
C TRP A 31 -4.25 -8.61 15.45
N ILE A 32 -3.79 -8.38 16.68
CA ILE A 32 -4.55 -7.66 17.72
C ILE A 32 -4.82 -6.22 17.27
N GLY A 33 -3.79 -5.47 16.92
CA GLY A 33 -3.89 -4.06 16.55
C GLY A 33 -4.80 -3.85 15.33
N SER A 34 -4.71 -4.73 14.33
CA SER A 34 -5.57 -4.65 13.16
C SER A 34 -7.02 -5.08 13.46
N SER A 35 -7.30 -5.69 14.62
CA SER A 35 -8.66 -6.08 15.03
C SER A 35 -9.36 -5.03 15.88
N ILE A 36 -8.64 -4.00 16.34
CA ILE A 36 -9.21 -2.87 17.07
C ILE A 36 -9.66 -1.82 16.06
N PRO A 37 -10.96 -1.51 15.95
CA PRO A 37 -11.44 -0.58 14.94
C PRO A 37 -11.14 0.87 15.30
N ARG A 38 -10.74 1.67 14.30
CA ARG A 38 -10.88 3.11 14.26
C ARG A 38 -12.17 3.45 13.49
N ASN A 39 -12.85 4.54 13.85
CA ASN A 39 -14.10 4.97 13.23
C ASN A 39 -15.15 3.84 13.18
N SER A 40 -15.40 3.20 14.34
CA SER A 40 -16.25 2.01 14.47
C SER A 40 -17.63 2.16 13.86
N ASP A 41 -18.20 3.37 13.94
CA ASP A 41 -19.58 3.69 13.54
C ASP A 41 -19.69 4.04 12.04
N TRP A 42 -18.54 4.11 11.33
CA TRP A 42 -18.55 4.41 9.91
C TRP A 42 -19.27 3.32 9.11
N GLN A 43 -20.08 3.77 8.17
CA GLN A 43 -20.77 2.93 7.20
C GLN A 43 -20.57 3.50 5.80
N GLU A 44 -20.53 2.61 4.84
CA GLU A 44 -20.47 2.95 3.42
C GLU A 44 -21.70 3.76 3.00
N THR A 45 -21.53 4.79 2.18
CA THR A 45 -22.64 5.60 1.69
C THR A 45 -23.22 5.04 0.40
N ALA A 46 -24.53 5.22 0.17
CA ALA A 46 -25.15 4.89 -1.11
C ALA A 46 -24.72 5.85 -2.22
N ASP A 47 -24.56 7.14 -1.88
CA ASP A 47 -24.19 8.20 -2.80
C ASP A 47 -22.81 8.76 -2.40
N GLY A 48 -21.88 8.86 -3.37
CA GLY A 48 -20.54 9.36 -3.10
C GLY A 48 -19.52 8.91 -4.13
N VAL A 49 -18.25 9.05 -3.78
CA VAL A 49 -17.14 8.68 -4.64
C VAL A 49 -16.78 7.22 -4.40
N GLU A 50 -16.76 6.42 -5.47
CA GLU A 50 -16.26 5.06 -5.42
C GLU A 50 -14.73 5.10 -5.52
N ILE A 51 -14.07 4.51 -4.55
CA ILE A 51 -12.64 4.21 -4.55
C ILE A 51 -12.45 2.70 -4.43
N PHE A 52 -11.23 2.23 -4.65
CA PHE A 52 -10.89 0.83 -4.36
C PHE A 52 -9.72 0.79 -3.40
N VAL A 53 -9.69 -0.21 -2.54
CA VAL A 53 -8.47 -0.63 -1.86
C VAL A 53 -7.92 -1.82 -2.61
N GLY A 54 -6.77 -1.62 -3.24
CA GLY A 54 -6.06 -2.64 -3.99
C GLY A 54 -5.00 -3.34 -3.14
N THR A 55 -4.70 -4.60 -3.48
CA THR A 55 -3.58 -5.35 -2.88
C THR A 55 -2.96 -6.33 -3.87
N ASN A 56 -1.66 -6.54 -3.75
CA ASN A 56 -0.95 -7.62 -4.43
C ASN A 56 -0.54 -8.77 -3.46
N GLY A 57 -1.17 -8.81 -2.27
CA GLY A 57 -0.87 -9.79 -1.22
C GLY A 57 0.26 -9.38 -0.26
N ILE A 58 1.02 -8.33 -0.58
CA ILE A 58 2.14 -7.81 0.24
C ILE A 58 1.92 -6.35 0.60
N HIS A 59 1.41 -5.60 -0.35
CA HIS A 59 1.25 -4.16 -0.33
C HIS A 59 -0.19 -3.77 -0.63
N THR A 60 -0.63 -2.62 -0.12
CA THR A 60 -1.95 -2.04 -0.42
C THR A 60 -1.83 -0.66 -1.06
N GLU A 61 -2.81 -0.33 -1.89
CA GLU A 61 -2.93 0.94 -2.58
C GLU A 61 -4.37 1.47 -2.53
N ILE A 62 -4.55 2.78 -2.71
CA ILE A 62 -5.86 3.43 -2.84
C ILE A 62 -6.04 3.81 -4.30
N VAL A 63 -7.05 3.24 -4.96
CA VAL A 63 -7.37 3.53 -6.36
C VAL A 63 -8.57 4.46 -6.42
N MET A 64 -8.42 5.58 -7.11
CA MET A 64 -9.39 6.68 -7.13
C MET A 64 -9.70 7.09 -8.57
N PRO A 65 -10.89 7.65 -8.86
CA PRO A 65 -11.17 8.29 -10.14
C PRO A 65 -10.11 9.38 -10.43
N ILE A 66 -9.64 9.47 -11.68
CA ILE A 66 -8.66 10.48 -12.10
C ILE A 66 -9.13 11.91 -11.82
N ALA A 67 -10.42 12.17 -12.06
CA ALA A 67 -11.03 13.48 -11.86
C ALA A 67 -12.40 13.34 -11.23
N THR A 68 -12.69 14.21 -10.29
CA THR A 68 -13.99 14.43 -9.65
C THR A 68 -14.21 15.94 -9.53
N ASP A 69 -15.34 16.34 -8.96
CA ASP A 69 -15.61 17.73 -8.59
C ASP A 69 -14.72 18.22 -7.42
N VAL A 70 -14.01 17.32 -6.74
CA VAL A 70 -13.11 17.62 -5.62
C VAL A 70 -11.68 17.88 -6.11
N ILE A 71 -11.16 17.02 -6.99
CA ILE A 71 -9.78 17.07 -7.47
C ILE A 71 -9.65 16.45 -8.85
N ASP A 72 -8.75 17.01 -9.65
CA ASP A 72 -8.16 16.38 -10.84
C ASP A 72 -6.72 15.99 -10.50
N TRP A 73 -6.47 14.70 -10.39
CA TRP A 73 -5.16 14.16 -10.02
C TRP A 73 -4.07 14.45 -11.03
N ARG A 74 -4.42 14.76 -12.30
CA ARG A 74 -3.46 15.13 -13.33
C ARG A 74 -2.73 16.44 -13.02
N GLY A 75 -3.34 17.29 -12.19
CA GLY A 75 -2.69 18.49 -11.69
C GLY A 75 -1.66 18.25 -10.56
N ARG A 76 -1.66 17.04 -9.97
CA ARG A 76 -0.70 16.65 -8.92
C ARG A 76 0.31 15.61 -9.40
N PHE A 77 -0.14 14.73 -10.27
CA PHE A 77 0.65 13.67 -10.89
C PHE A 77 0.52 13.83 -12.40
N PRO A 78 1.42 14.59 -13.07
CA PRO A 78 1.32 14.80 -14.50
C PRO A 78 1.38 13.49 -15.29
N ILE A 79 0.42 13.28 -16.19
CA ILE A 79 0.39 12.06 -17.00
C ILE A 79 1.58 11.97 -17.96
N GLY A 80 2.25 13.10 -18.21
CA GLY A 80 3.49 13.17 -18.99
C GLY A 80 4.69 12.52 -18.33
N ASP A 81 4.62 12.23 -17.02
CA ASP A 81 5.70 11.60 -16.26
C ASP A 81 5.74 10.07 -16.45
N ILE A 82 4.74 9.50 -17.13
CA ILE A 82 4.71 8.07 -17.51
C ILE A 82 4.91 7.90 -19.02
N THR A 83 5.44 6.72 -19.42
CA THR A 83 5.77 6.45 -20.84
C THR A 83 4.57 6.02 -21.68
N ALA A 84 3.46 5.57 -21.08
CA ALA A 84 2.24 5.15 -21.78
C ALA A 84 1.10 6.18 -21.64
N ALA A 85 1.41 7.46 -21.71
CA ALA A 85 0.49 8.58 -21.49
C ALA A 85 -0.77 8.61 -22.38
N GLN A 86 -0.76 7.95 -23.56
CA GLN A 86 -1.88 7.97 -24.51
C GLN A 86 -2.99 6.95 -24.21
N ARG A 87 -2.86 6.14 -23.16
CA ARG A 87 -3.91 5.19 -22.80
C ARG A 87 -5.10 5.91 -22.14
N PRO A 88 -6.33 5.40 -22.33
CA PRO A 88 -7.54 6.02 -21.77
C PRO A 88 -7.71 5.68 -20.28
N TYR A 89 -6.77 6.11 -19.44
CA TYR A 89 -6.85 5.91 -18.01
C TYR A 89 -8.05 6.63 -17.40
N THR A 90 -8.70 6.01 -16.45
CA THR A 90 -9.85 6.54 -15.72
C THR A 90 -9.63 6.60 -14.22
N HIS A 91 -8.61 5.91 -13.71
CA HIS A 91 -8.27 5.83 -12.29
C HIS A 91 -6.78 6.02 -12.07
N VAL A 92 -6.44 6.48 -10.89
CA VAL A 92 -5.08 6.58 -10.36
C VAL A 92 -5.00 5.79 -9.06
N ALA A 93 -3.99 4.95 -8.95
CA ALA A 93 -3.63 4.30 -7.71
C ALA A 93 -2.52 5.06 -7.01
N VAL A 94 -2.63 5.18 -5.70
CA VAL A 94 -1.63 5.81 -4.86
C VAL A 94 -1.28 4.88 -3.72
N SER A 95 0.00 4.66 -3.54
CA SER A 95 0.57 3.97 -2.40
C SER A 95 1.83 4.68 -1.93
N TRP A 96 2.30 4.35 -0.73
CA TRP A 96 3.47 4.96 -0.11
C TRP A 96 4.36 3.87 0.47
N GLY A 97 5.67 4.07 0.42
CA GLY A 97 6.60 3.09 0.95
C GLY A 97 8.01 3.65 1.17
N GLU A 98 8.94 2.77 1.54
CA GLU A 98 10.34 3.11 1.71
C GLU A 98 11.01 3.29 0.34
N LYS A 99 11.70 4.41 0.16
CA LYS A 99 12.23 4.86 -1.13
C LYS A 99 13.26 3.91 -1.72
N GLU A 100 14.26 3.52 -0.96
CA GLU A 100 15.32 2.64 -1.47
C GLU A 100 14.76 1.25 -1.80
N PHE A 101 13.86 0.74 -0.94
CA PHE A 101 13.18 -0.52 -1.19
C PHE A 101 12.39 -0.47 -2.51
N PHE A 102 11.58 0.55 -2.74
CA PHE A 102 10.80 0.67 -3.97
C PHE A 102 11.67 0.87 -5.21
N LEU A 103 12.68 1.73 -5.13
CA LEU A 103 13.50 2.04 -6.31
C LEU A 103 14.56 0.96 -6.64
N GLN A 104 15.00 0.17 -5.65
CA GLN A 104 16.09 -0.79 -5.82
C GLN A 104 15.64 -2.25 -5.78
N THR A 105 14.36 -2.53 -5.49
CA THR A 105 13.84 -3.88 -5.33
C THR A 105 12.61 -4.11 -6.23
N PRO A 106 12.75 -4.02 -7.58
CA PRO A 106 11.65 -4.32 -8.49
C PRO A 106 11.15 -5.75 -8.34
N THR A 107 12.04 -6.69 -7.98
CA THR A 107 11.70 -8.08 -7.66
C THR A 107 12.32 -8.51 -6.33
N TRP A 108 11.78 -9.55 -5.70
CA TRP A 108 12.33 -10.10 -4.46
C TRP A 108 13.79 -10.55 -4.56
N GLY A 109 14.24 -10.91 -5.78
CA GLY A 109 15.63 -11.30 -6.04
C GLY A 109 16.61 -10.14 -5.91
N ASP A 110 16.14 -8.91 -6.03
CA ASP A 110 16.96 -7.68 -5.97
C ASP A 110 17.13 -7.16 -4.54
N LEU A 111 16.45 -7.77 -3.55
CA LEU A 111 16.50 -7.32 -2.17
C LEU A 111 17.88 -7.52 -1.54
N SER A 112 18.58 -6.42 -1.29
CA SER A 112 19.85 -6.44 -0.56
C SER A 112 19.64 -6.39 0.97
N PRO A 113 20.57 -6.95 1.78
CA PRO A 113 20.47 -6.86 3.24
C PRO A 113 20.45 -5.43 3.77
N GLY A 114 21.14 -4.49 3.09
CA GLY A 114 21.16 -3.07 3.47
C GLY A 114 19.81 -2.41 3.28
N VAL A 115 19.16 -2.63 2.12
CA VAL A 115 17.81 -2.14 1.83
C VAL A 115 16.79 -2.73 2.80
N ALA A 116 16.88 -4.04 3.09
CA ALA A 116 16.02 -4.68 4.08
C ALA A 116 16.20 -4.07 5.49
N LEU A 117 17.42 -3.77 5.90
CA LEU A 117 17.69 -3.13 7.19
C LEU A 117 17.13 -1.71 7.25
N ASN A 118 17.31 -0.91 6.20
CA ASN A 118 16.74 0.44 6.10
C ASN A 118 15.21 0.42 6.18
N ALA A 119 14.57 -0.49 5.45
CA ALA A 119 13.13 -0.67 5.52
C ALA A 119 12.62 -1.06 6.93
N VAL A 120 13.43 -1.72 7.74
CA VAL A 120 13.08 -2.08 9.12
C VAL A 120 13.32 -0.94 10.10
N THR A 121 14.42 -0.21 9.95
CA THR A 121 14.92 0.75 10.96
C THR A 121 14.51 2.19 10.68
N GLY A 122 14.24 2.55 9.43
CA GLY A 122 13.78 3.87 9.02
C GLY A 122 14.41 4.32 7.72
N GLY A 123 13.57 4.64 6.72
CA GLY A 123 13.96 5.18 5.43
C GLY A 123 13.05 6.32 4.98
N SER A 124 13.48 7.08 3.98
CA SER A 124 12.69 8.15 3.38
C SER A 124 11.45 7.58 2.68
N GLY A 125 10.35 8.31 2.71
CA GLY A 125 9.14 7.95 1.99
C GLY A 125 9.18 8.26 0.50
N VAL A 126 8.48 7.46 -0.28
CA VAL A 126 8.17 7.71 -1.69
C VAL A 126 6.71 7.36 -1.95
N LEU A 127 6.01 8.15 -2.78
CA LEU A 127 4.71 7.79 -3.34
C LEU A 127 4.91 7.00 -4.63
N HIS A 128 4.21 5.90 -4.76
CA HIS A 128 4.06 5.16 -6.01
C HIS A 128 2.70 5.49 -6.61
N ILE A 129 2.70 6.00 -7.81
CA ILE A 129 1.52 6.42 -8.56
C ILE A 129 1.40 5.53 -9.79
N ALA A 130 0.27 4.86 -9.93
CA ALA A 130 -0.01 4.03 -11.11
C ALA A 130 -1.34 4.43 -11.75
N TRP A 131 -1.35 4.52 -13.09
CA TRP A 131 -2.52 4.90 -13.85
C TRP A 131 -3.26 3.66 -14.36
N TYR A 132 -4.56 3.58 -14.06
CA TYR A 132 -5.40 2.42 -14.39
C TYR A 132 -6.61 2.82 -15.25
N VAL A 133 -7.08 1.89 -16.05
CA VAL A 133 -8.50 1.81 -16.39
C VAL A 133 -9.20 1.26 -15.15
N ARG A 134 -10.45 1.71 -14.88
CA ARG A 134 -11.20 1.29 -13.67
C ARG A 134 -11.05 -0.23 -13.46
N PRO A 135 -10.48 -0.66 -12.31
CA PRO A 135 -10.32 -2.08 -12.03
C PRO A 135 -11.69 -2.76 -11.90
N ALA A 136 -11.78 -3.98 -12.38
CA ALA A 136 -12.93 -4.81 -12.06
C ALA A 136 -12.89 -5.18 -10.56
N PRO A 137 -14.02 -5.09 -9.85
CA PRO A 137 -14.09 -5.55 -8.48
C PRO A 137 -13.64 -7.01 -8.35
N SER A 138 -12.75 -7.28 -7.41
CA SER A 138 -12.17 -8.61 -7.13
C SER A 138 -11.73 -8.66 -5.67
N ASP A 139 -11.25 -9.83 -5.21
CA ASP A 139 -10.66 -9.93 -3.86
C ASP A 139 -9.42 -9.06 -3.70
N ASP A 140 -8.70 -8.79 -4.82
CA ASP A 140 -7.53 -7.94 -4.85
C ASP A 140 -7.86 -6.45 -5.05
N PHE A 141 -9.03 -6.11 -5.59
CA PHE A 141 -9.53 -4.75 -5.80
C PHE A 141 -10.95 -4.61 -5.26
N ARG A 142 -11.06 -4.23 -4.00
CA ARG A 142 -12.35 -4.12 -3.31
C ARG A 142 -12.88 -2.69 -3.37
N PRO A 143 -14.07 -2.48 -3.94
CA PRO A 143 -14.68 -1.16 -3.99
C PRO A 143 -15.12 -0.70 -2.61
N LEU A 144 -15.09 0.61 -2.41
CA LEU A 144 -15.52 1.29 -1.20
C LEU A 144 -16.15 2.62 -1.60
N ARG A 145 -17.37 2.90 -1.17
CA ARG A 145 -18.06 4.16 -1.48
C ARG A 145 -18.04 5.08 -0.27
N ILE A 146 -17.44 6.26 -0.46
CA ILE A 146 -17.21 7.24 0.60
C ILE A 146 -17.88 8.56 0.26
N THR A 147 -18.22 9.36 1.27
CA THR A 147 -18.83 10.67 1.04
C THR A 147 -17.86 11.60 0.32
N ARG A 148 -18.41 12.65 -0.31
CA ARG A 148 -17.62 13.70 -0.95
C ARG A 148 -16.61 14.35 0.01
N ASP A 149 -17.02 14.61 1.27
CA ASP A 149 -16.15 15.23 2.27
C ASP A 149 -15.03 14.28 2.73
N GLN A 150 -15.34 13.01 2.88
CA GLN A 150 -14.32 11.97 3.15
C GLN A 150 -13.31 11.88 2.00
N TYR A 151 -13.79 11.94 0.76
CA TYR A 151 -12.91 11.95 -0.42
C TYR A 151 -12.05 13.22 -0.47
N ALA A 152 -12.61 14.39 -0.16
CA ALA A 152 -11.87 15.64 -0.08
C ALA A 152 -10.76 15.59 1.00
N SER A 153 -11.09 15.05 2.18
CA SER A 153 -10.10 14.82 3.24
C SER A 153 -8.99 13.87 2.79
N LEU A 154 -9.34 12.75 2.17
CA LEU A 154 -8.38 11.77 1.65
C LEU A 154 -7.46 12.40 0.60
N ALA A 155 -8.02 13.13 -0.35
CA ALA A 155 -7.28 13.82 -1.41
C ALA A 155 -6.30 14.86 -0.84
N ALA A 156 -6.74 15.64 0.14
CA ALA A 156 -5.88 16.62 0.81
C ALA A 156 -4.69 15.95 1.53
N GLN A 157 -4.94 14.83 2.22
CA GLN A 157 -3.90 14.08 2.91
C GLN A 157 -2.87 13.45 1.95
N ILE A 158 -3.33 12.89 0.82
CA ILE A 158 -2.45 12.34 -0.20
C ILE A 158 -1.61 13.45 -0.82
N THR A 159 -2.22 14.60 -1.13
CA THR A 159 -1.51 15.76 -1.67
C THR A 159 -0.44 16.29 -0.69
N ALA A 160 -0.77 16.34 0.60
CA ALA A 160 0.18 16.77 1.63
C ALA A 160 1.33 15.78 1.87
N GLN A 161 1.25 14.57 1.31
CA GLN A 161 2.30 13.57 1.40
C GLN A 161 3.41 13.80 0.38
N LEU A 162 3.16 14.52 -0.71
CA LEU A 162 4.21 14.89 -1.66
C LEU A 162 5.29 15.74 -0.99
N ALA A 163 6.53 15.52 -1.37
CA ALA A 163 7.62 16.42 -1.00
C ALA A 163 7.35 17.82 -1.61
N PRO A 164 7.89 18.91 -1.01
CA PRO A 164 7.79 20.25 -1.57
C PRO A 164 8.30 20.30 -3.02
N GLU A 165 7.65 21.10 -3.87
CA GLU A 165 7.95 21.17 -5.32
C GLU A 165 9.39 21.60 -5.63
N ASP A 166 10.01 22.37 -4.75
CA ASP A 166 11.39 22.87 -4.90
C ASP A 166 12.46 21.81 -4.55
N THR A 167 12.08 20.73 -3.86
CA THR A 167 12.99 19.67 -3.41
C THR A 167 12.60 18.28 -3.85
N GLY A 168 11.33 18.07 -4.22
CA GLY A 168 10.80 16.78 -4.64
C GLY A 168 11.27 16.38 -6.03
N GLN A 169 11.56 15.10 -6.21
CA GLN A 169 11.93 14.50 -7.49
C GLN A 169 10.96 13.40 -7.87
N SER A 170 10.87 13.12 -9.17
CA SER A 170 10.19 11.95 -9.70
C SER A 170 11.19 10.92 -10.20
N TYR A 171 10.80 9.65 -10.20
CA TYR A 171 11.62 8.52 -10.63
C TYR A 171 10.78 7.60 -11.52
N PRO A 172 11.40 6.94 -12.54
CA PRO A 172 10.68 5.97 -13.36
C PRO A 172 10.02 4.88 -12.52
N GLY A 173 8.79 4.50 -12.89
CA GLY A 173 8.09 3.38 -12.30
C GLY A 173 8.61 2.01 -12.76
N TYR A 174 7.99 0.94 -12.28
CA TYR A 174 8.30 -0.44 -12.68
C TYR A 174 7.79 -0.77 -14.09
N SER A 175 6.79 -0.05 -14.55
CA SER A 175 6.13 -0.28 -15.82
C SER A 175 5.97 1.03 -16.61
N ARG A 176 5.19 0.97 -17.69
CA ARG A 176 4.99 2.15 -18.56
C ARG A 176 3.89 3.10 -18.08
N ASN A 177 3.11 2.69 -17.07
CA ASN A 177 1.96 3.42 -16.55
C ASN A 177 2.10 3.84 -15.08
N ASP A 178 3.30 3.79 -14.53
CA ASP A 178 3.55 4.19 -13.15
C ASP A 178 4.82 5.05 -13.02
N VAL A 179 4.91 5.75 -11.91
CA VAL A 179 5.96 6.72 -11.58
C VAL A 179 6.07 6.84 -10.06
N PHE A 180 7.25 7.16 -9.58
CA PHE A 180 7.49 7.46 -8.18
C PHE A 180 7.74 8.95 -7.96
N TYR A 181 7.28 9.48 -6.82
CA TYR A 181 7.54 10.86 -6.38
C TYR A 181 8.08 10.87 -4.96
N ASP A 182 9.06 11.72 -4.70
CA ASP A 182 9.52 11.91 -3.32
C ASP A 182 8.36 12.31 -2.41
N ALA A 183 8.34 11.74 -1.22
CA ALA A 183 7.26 11.94 -0.27
C ALA A 183 7.81 12.22 1.13
N VAL A 184 7.03 12.97 1.92
CA VAL A 184 7.33 13.18 3.32
C VAL A 184 7.01 11.93 4.14
N GLY A 185 7.65 11.82 5.31
CA GLY A 185 7.47 10.72 6.25
C GLY A 185 8.62 9.73 6.26
N THR A 186 8.69 8.99 7.34
CA THR A 186 9.71 7.96 7.58
C THR A 186 9.05 6.60 7.64
N TYR A 187 9.52 5.69 6.79
CA TYR A 187 9.09 4.29 6.80
C TYR A 187 9.83 3.51 7.90
N HIS A 188 9.14 2.67 8.61
CA HIS A 188 9.69 1.69 9.57
C HIS A 188 8.63 0.62 9.87
N LEU A 189 8.98 -0.44 10.63
CA LEU A 189 8.06 -1.55 10.94
C LEU A 189 6.74 -1.12 11.60
N GLY A 190 6.72 -0.01 12.32
CA GLY A 190 5.49 0.54 12.93
C GLY A 190 4.66 1.40 11.97
N ASN A 191 5.28 1.86 10.86
CA ASN A 191 4.67 2.72 9.85
C ASN A 191 5.00 2.19 8.44
N THR A 192 4.37 1.09 8.08
CA THR A 192 4.54 0.39 6.79
C THR A 192 3.64 0.99 5.72
N CYS A 193 3.81 0.57 4.46
CA CYS A 193 2.92 0.90 3.35
C CYS A 193 1.43 0.58 3.68
N ASN A 194 1.18 -0.56 4.31
CA ASN A 194 -0.16 -0.99 4.69
C ASN A 194 -0.73 -0.13 5.83
N GLN A 195 0.10 0.22 6.81
CA GLN A 195 -0.29 1.16 7.86
C GLN A 195 -0.62 2.53 7.28
N TRP A 196 0.19 3.03 6.34
CA TRP A 196 -0.09 4.30 5.66
C TRP A 196 -1.46 4.30 4.98
N THR A 197 -1.80 3.25 4.24
CA THR A 197 -3.13 3.11 3.61
C THR A 197 -4.25 3.22 4.64
N SER A 198 -4.16 2.47 5.75
CA SER A 198 -5.14 2.56 6.84
C SER A 198 -5.19 3.93 7.50
N ASP A 199 -4.04 4.58 7.66
CA ASP A 199 -3.99 5.91 8.28
C ASP A 199 -4.64 6.98 7.41
N ARG A 200 -4.46 6.91 6.08
CA ARG A 200 -5.14 7.83 5.15
C ARG A 200 -6.66 7.64 5.19
N LEU A 201 -7.10 6.39 5.14
CA LEU A 201 -8.53 6.05 5.23
C LEU A 201 -9.12 6.46 6.60
N ALA A 202 -8.43 6.14 7.70
CA ALA A 202 -8.92 6.47 9.04
C ALA A 202 -9.00 7.98 9.30
N ALA A 203 -8.03 8.75 8.84
CA ALA A 203 -8.03 10.20 8.98
C ALA A 203 -9.10 10.87 8.09
N ALA A 204 -9.55 10.19 7.03
CA ALA A 204 -10.74 10.57 6.26
C ALA A 204 -12.07 10.12 6.92
N GLY A 205 -12.03 9.56 8.13
CA GLY A 205 -13.21 9.11 8.86
C GLY A 205 -13.71 7.72 8.44
N ILE A 206 -12.95 6.96 7.67
CA ILE A 206 -13.33 5.63 7.18
C ILE A 206 -12.87 4.56 8.19
N LYS A 207 -13.65 3.51 8.35
CA LYS A 207 -13.37 2.42 9.28
C LYS A 207 -12.15 1.62 8.87
N THR A 208 -11.19 1.48 9.77
CA THR A 208 -9.95 0.70 9.60
C THR A 208 -9.49 0.10 10.92
N GLY A 209 -8.45 -0.74 10.90
CA GLY A 209 -7.78 -1.19 12.12
C GLY A 209 -6.86 -0.13 12.72
N LEU A 210 -6.60 -0.25 14.01
CA LEU A 210 -5.70 0.66 14.76
C LEU A 210 -4.25 0.56 14.26
N TRP A 211 -3.75 -0.67 14.07
CA TRP A 211 -2.41 -0.94 13.56
C TRP A 211 -2.45 -2.09 12.57
N THR A 212 -2.14 -1.81 11.32
CA THR A 212 -2.31 -2.70 10.16
C THR A 212 -1.03 -2.80 9.33
N PRO A 213 0.09 -3.26 9.90
CA PRO A 213 1.37 -3.31 9.19
C PRO A 213 1.38 -4.32 8.04
N LEU A 214 0.38 -5.21 7.97
CA LEU A 214 0.23 -6.25 6.96
C LEU A 214 -1.04 -6.03 6.11
N PRO A 215 -1.05 -6.42 4.83
CA PRO A 215 -2.17 -6.15 3.91
C PRO A 215 -3.50 -6.78 4.38
N GLY A 216 -3.46 -7.99 4.94
CA GLY A 216 -4.66 -8.62 5.50
C GLY A 216 -5.31 -7.82 6.62
N GLY A 217 -4.51 -7.03 7.38
CA GLY A 217 -5.03 -6.13 8.40
C GLY A 217 -5.82 -4.95 7.83
N VAL A 218 -5.46 -4.47 6.63
CA VAL A 218 -6.18 -3.43 5.89
C VAL A 218 -7.43 -4.03 5.24
N MET A 219 -7.23 -5.09 4.45
CA MET A 219 -8.26 -5.69 3.60
C MET A 219 -9.46 -6.25 4.38
N LYS A 220 -9.28 -6.66 5.64
CA LYS A 220 -10.41 -7.16 6.45
C LYS A 220 -11.47 -6.10 6.79
N TRP A 221 -11.14 -4.81 6.65
CA TRP A 221 -12.06 -3.69 6.89
C TRP A 221 -12.77 -3.21 5.62
N VAL A 222 -12.39 -3.73 4.46
CA VAL A 222 -13.03 -3.47 3.18
C VAL A 222 -13.87 -4.69 2.82
N ASN A 223 -15.16 -4.50 2.58
CA ASN A 223 -16.09 -5.59 2.34
C ASN A 223 -15.59 -6.51 1.22
N ALA A 224 -15.51 -7.81 1.51
CA ALA A 224 -15.27 -8.81 0.48
C ALA A 224 -16.49 -8.84 -0.47
N LEU A 225 -16.22 -9.07 -1.74
CA LEU A 225 -17.32 -9.24 -2.69
C LEU A 225 -18.17 -10.47 -2.31
N PRO A 226 -19.50 -10.40 -2.45
CA PRO A 226 -20.32 -11.59 -2.34
C PRO A 226 -19.81 -12.67 -3.32
N HIS A 227 -19.67 -13.90 -2.87
CA HIS A 227 -19.12 -15.03 -3.67
C HIS A 227 -19.84 -15.24 -5.03
N ALA A 228 -21.07 -14.72 -5.20
CA ALA A 228 -21.84 -14.77 -6.42
C ALA A 228 -21.39 -13.76 -7.51
N ALA A 229 -20.53 -12.81 -7.18
CA ALA A 229 -20.03 -11.80 -8.12
C ALA A 229 -18.69 -12.18 -8.77
N ALA A 230 -18.07 -13.28 -8.36
CA ALA A 230 -16.92 -13.85 -9.05
C ALA A 230 -17.38 -14.42 -10.40
N LEU A 231 -17.32 -13.59 -11.44
CA LEU A 231 -17.52 -14.09 -12.81
C LEU A 231 -16.50 -15.22 -13.05
N PRO A 232 -16.90 -16.33 -13.71
CA PRO A 232 -15.96 -17.38 -14.05
C PRO A 232 -14.80 -16.78 -14.86
N ARG A 233 -13.58 -17.12 -14.48
CA ARG A 233 -12.38 -16.78 -15.27
C ARG A 233 -12.67 -17.15 -16.71
N ALA A 234 -12.58 -16.16 -17.60
CA ALA A 234 -12.61 -16.45 -19.03
C ALA A 234 -11.55 -17.52 -19.32
N PRO A 235 -11.86 -18.58 -20.08
CA PRO A 235 -10.89 -19.59 -20.44
C PRO A 235 -9.70 -18.90 -21.13
N HIS A 236 -8.50 -19.26 -20.72
CA HIS A 236 -7.28 -18.82 -21.37
C HIS A 236 -7.42 -19.04 -22.87
N ALA A 237 -7.35 -17.97 -23.65
CA ALA A 237 -7.20 -18.11 -25.08
C ALA A 237 -5.88 -18.87 -25.33
N PRO A 238 -5.90 -19.93 -26.16
CA PRO A 238 -4.67 -20.63 -26.52
C PRO A 238 -3.72 -19.67 -27.24
N ASP A 239 -2.44 -19.73 -26.84
CA ASP A 239 -1.37 -18.98 -27.46
C ASP A 239 -1.43 -19.12 -28.98
N ALA A 240 -1.50 -17.99 -29.69
CA ALA A 240 -1.40 -17.97 -31.13
C ALA A 240 0.03 -18.45 -31.51
N PRO A 241 0.17 -19.37 -32.50
CA PRO A 241 1.48 -19.83 -32.91
C PRO A 241 2.28 -18.69 -33.54
N ASP A 242 3.53 -18.56 -33.12
CA ASP A 242 4.55 -17.70 -33.73
C ASP A 242 4.61 -17.92 -35.26
N ARG A 243 4.45 -16.78 -35.98
CA ARG A 243 4.90 -16.66 -37.38
C ARG A 243 5.78 -15.45 -37.55
#